data_aded03582d7d01115b0633f7b8f2b751
#
_entry.id   aded03582d7d01115b0633f7b8f2b751
#
_cell.length_a   1.000
_cell.length_b   1.000
_cell.length_c   1.000
_cell.angle_alpha   90.00
_cell.angle_beta   90.00
_cell.angle_gamma   90.00
#
_symmetry.space_group_name_H-M   'P 1'
#
loop_
_entity.id
_entity.type
_entity.pdbx_description
1 polymer ?
#
loop_
_entity_poly.entity_id
_entity_poly.type
_entity_poly.pdbx_seq_one_letter_code
_entity_poly.pdbx_strand_id
1 'polypeptide(L)'
;HEGPQSISKYSKNRFENGMLTSNEPGYYKKGQFGIRIENLILSKIKNNILSFETVSFAPLEKNLIEIAMLNKAEIYWINNYHKKVRKKLYSFMNEAEKKWLLKETDPL
;
A
#
# COMPACT_ATOMS: atom_id res chain seq x y z
N HIS A 1 10.85 -10.24 2.09
CA HIS A 1 11.72 -9.72 1.04
C HIS A 1 12.07 -10.80 0.04
N GLU A 2 11.61 -10.65 -1.17
CA GLU A 2 12.07 -11.44 -2.31
C GLU A 2 13.22 -10.67 -2.97
N GLY A 3 14.39 -11.27 -2.98
CA GLY A 3 15.54 -10.71 -3.65
C GLY A 3 15.67 -11.21 -5.10
N PRO A 4 16.54 -10.59 -5.89
CA PRO A 4 17.53 -9.58 -5.53
C PRO A 4 17.05 -8.12 -5.64
N GLN A 5 15.82 -7.88 -6.14
CA GLN A 5 15.27 -6.53 -6.29
C GLN A 5 14.84 -5.93 -4.94
N SER A 6 14.96 -4.62 -4.79
CA SER A 6 14.41 -3.89 -3.64
C SER A 6 14.20 -2.41 -3.97
N ILE A 7 13.23 -1.79 -3.29
CA ILE A 7 13.01 -0.34 -3.34
C ILE A 7 13.97 0.31 -2.34
N SER A 8 15.19 0.58 -2.78
CA SER A 8 16.27 1.11 -1.92
C SER A 8 17.24 1.95 -2.72
N LYS A 9 17.80 2.98 -2.08
CA LYS A 9 18.91 3.79 -2.65
C LYS A 9 20.15 2.94 -2.97
N TYR A 10 20.29 1.81 -2.30
CA TYR A 10 21.47 0.95 -2.41
C TYR A 10 21.28 -0.22 -3.37
N SER A 11 20.04 -0.46 -3.82
CA SER A 11 19.77 -1.54 -4.78
C SER A 11 20.38 -1.23 -6.12
N LYS A 12 21.12 -2.21 -6.67
CA LYS A 12 21.70 -2.17 -8.02
C LYS A 12 20.92 -3.03 -9.02
N ASN A 13 19.95 -3.80 -8.52
CA ASN A 13 19.17 -4.70 -9.36
C ASN A 13 18.00 -3.94 -10.00
N ARG A 14 17.85 -4.12 -11.30
CA ARG A 14 16.75 -3.52 -12.06
C ARG A 14 15.48 -4.34 -11.84
N PHE A 15 14.35 -3.67 -11.85
CA PHE A 15 13.06 -4.35 -11.89
C PHE A 15 12.82 -4.94 -13.27
N GLU A 16 12.44 -6.21 -13.28
CA GLU A 16 11.98 -6.92 -14.47
C GLU A 16 10.46 -7.15 -14.38
N ASN A 17 9.83 -7.52 -15.49
CA ASN A 17 8.41 -7.77 -15.51
C ASN A 17 8.06 -9.00 -14.64
N GLY A 18 7.05 -8.84 -13.79
CA GLY A 18 6.56 -9.94 -12.94
C GLY A 18 7.29 -10.12 -11.61
N MET A 19 8.19 -9.21 -11.23
CA MET A 19 8.83 -9.26 -9.91
C MET A 19 7.88 -8.77 -8.82
N LEU A 20 7.72 -9.57 -7.76
CA LEU A 20 6.99 -9.22 -6.54
C LEU A 20 7.94 -8.56 -5.56
N THR A 21 7.52 -7.45 -4.95
CA THR A 21 8.33 -6.69 -3.98
C THR A 21 7.44 -6.05 -2.95
N SER A 22 7.90 -5.98 -1.69
CA SER A 22 7.28 -5.13 -0.68
C SER A 22 7.62 -3.66 -0.92
N ASN A 23 6.60 -2.80 -0.82
CA ASN A 23 6.74 -1.35 -0.76
C ASN A 23 6.46 -0.94 0.68
N GLU A 24 7.51 -0.70 1.45
CA GLU A 24 7.46 -0.64 2.91
C GLU A 24 8.22 0.54 3.51
N PRO A 25 7.89 1.79 3.13
CA PRO A 25 8.49 2.96 3.75
C PRO A 25 8.12 3.02 5.25
N GLY A 26 9.10 3.35 6.08
CA GLY A 26 8.90 3.43 7.52
C GLY A 26 9.72 4.54 8.17
N TYR A 27 9.22 5.00 9.32
CA TYR A 27 9.92 5.92 10.21
C TYR A 27 10.11 5.26 11.57
N TYR A 28 11.33 5.32 12.10
CA TYR A 28 11.69 4.67 13.36
C TYR A 28 12.39 5.66 14.28
N LYS A 29 11.79 5.96 15.44
CA LYS A 29 12.36 6.82 16.45
C LYS A 29 12.95 5.99 17.58
N LYS A 30 14.28 6.04 17.72
CA LYS A 30 15.02 5.20 18.68
C LYS A 30 14.44 5.33 20.10
N GLY A 31 14.12 4.18 20.71
CA GLY A 31 13.59 4.09 22.07
C GLY A 31 12.15 4.59 22.26
N GLN A 32 11.43 4.92 21.19
CA GLN A 32 10.06 5.43 21.26
C GLN A 32 9.07 4.61 20.44
N PHE A 33 9.12 4.71 19.09
CA PHE A 33 8.18 4.00 18.22
C PHE A 33 8.72 3.80 16.81
N GLY A 34 8.05 2.92 16.07
CA GLY A 34 8.20 2.77 14.62
C GLY A 34 6.84 2.73 13.95
N ILE A 35 6.75 3.32 12.77
CA ILE A 35 5.57 3.28 11.90
C ILE A 35 6.02 2.87 10.52
N ARG A 36 5.27 1.94 9.90
CA ARG A 36 5.48 1.51 8.53
C ARG A 36 4.13 1.42 7.81
N ILE A 37 4.10 1.87 6.57
CA ILE A 37 3.02 1.61 5.63
C ILE A 37 3.54 0.61 4.63
N GLU A 38 2.82 -0.49 4.42
CA GLU A 38 3.31 -1.58 3.59
C GLU A 38 2.22 -2.13 2.68
N ASN A 39 2.59 -2.38 1.44
CA ASN A 39 1.84 -3.19 0.51
C ASN A 39 2.78 -3.99 -0.41
N LEU A 40 2.28 -5.08 -0.95
CA LEU A 40 2.97 -5.84 -1.99
C LEU A 40 2.63 -5.28 -3.37
N ILE A 41 3.63 -5.14 -4.19
CA ILE A 41 3.53 -4.65 -5.56
C ILE A 41 4.17 -5.62 -6.54
N LEU A 42 3.54 -5.77 -7.69
CA LEU A 42 4.02 -6.55 -8.81
C LEU A 42 4.48 -5.60 -9.93
N SER A 43 5.73 -5.75 -10.36
CA SER A 43 6.26 -4.96 -11.47
C SER A 43 5.64 -5.38 -12.79
N LYS A 44 5.26 -4.40 -13.60
CA LYS A 44 4.71 -4.58 -14.95
C LYS A 44 5.52 -3.72 -15.93
N ILE A 45 5.99 -4.34 -17.00
CA ILE A 45 6.64 -3.61 -18.09
C ILE A 45 5.77 -3.75 -19.34
N LYS A 46 5.32 -2.61 -19.85
CA LYS A 46 4.56 -2.52 -21.10
C LYS A 46 5.10 -1.37 -21.94
N ASN A 47 5.44 -1.62 -23.20
CA ASN A 47 6.03 -0.63 -24.11
C ASN A 47 7.26 0.08 -23.50
N ASN A 48 8.14 -0.67 -22.84
CA ASN A 48 9.32 -0.19 -22.11
C ASN A 48 9.01 0.78 -20.95
N ILE A 49 7.77 0.85 -20.49
CA ILE A 49 7.37 1.64 -19.31
C ILE A 49 7.21 0.69 -18.14
N LEU A 50 7.98 0.93 -17.07
CA LEU A 50 7.83 0.23 -15.79
C LEU A 50 6.67 0.86 -15.01
N SER A 51 5.79 0.02 -14.52
CA SER A 51 4.70 0.38 -13.60
C SER A 51 4.57 -0.68 -12.51
N PHE A 52 3.77 -0.38 -11.49
CA PHE A 52 3.54 -1.30 -10.37
C PHE A 52 2.05 -1.52 -10.15
N GLU A 53 1.69 -2.77 -9.93
CA GLU A 53 0.34 -3.18 -9.57
C GLU A 53 0.32 -3.62 -8.10
N THR A 54 -0.56 -3.02 -7.29
CA THR A 54 -0.77 -3.47 -5.91
C THR A 54 -1.47 -4.82 -5.90
N VAL A 55 -0.92 -5.79 -5.16
CA VAL A 55 -1.43 -7.16 -5.07
C VAL A 55 -1.83 -7.60 -3.66
N SER A 56 -1.52 -6.80 -2.62
CA SER A 56 -2.03 -6.99 -1.25
C SER A 56 -3.07 -5.94 -0.91
N PHE A 57 -4.10 -6.34 -0.15
CA PHE A 57 -5.24 -5.47 0.15
C PHE A 57 -5.60 -5.57 1.64
N ALA A 58 -5.18 -4.59 2.43
CA ALA A 58 -5.60 -4.36 3.80
C ALA A 58 -5.87 -2.87 4.00
N PRO A 59 -6.83 -2.46 4.86
CA PRO A 59 -7.00 -1.03 5.17
C PRO A 59 -5.71 -0.42 5.72
N LEU A 60 -5.39 0.80 5.29
CA LEU A 60 -4.37 1.61 5.94
C LEU A 60 -4.98 2.27 7.18
N GLU A 61 -4.23 2.31 8.29
CA GLU A 61 -4.68 2.90 9.55
C GLU A 61 -4.81 4.43 9.44
N LYS A 62 -6.04 4.90 9.28
CA LYS A 62 -6.33 6.32 9.04
C LYS A 62 -5.99 7.23 10.24
N ASN A 63 -6.09 6.69 11.46
CA ASN A 63 -5.79 7.46 12.66
C ASN A 63 -4.31 7.85 12.79
N LEU A 64 -3.44 7.20 12.02
CA LEU A 64 -2.02 7.51 11.96
C LEU A 64 -1.63 8.40 10.77
N ILE A 65 -2.62 8.88 10.01
CA ILE A 65 -2.41 9.75 8.85
C ILE A 65 -2.73 11.19 9.22
N GLU A 66 -1.72 12.08 9.13
CA GLU A 66 -1.93 13.52 9.24
C GLU A 66 -2.39 14.07 7.88
N ILE A 67 -3.71 14.24 7.72
CA ILE A 67 -4.33 14.61 6.45
C ILE A 67 -3.82 15.96 5.93
N ALA A 68 -3.54 16.90 6.84
CA ALA A 68 -3.05 18.23 6.48
C ALA A 68 -1.67 18.21 5.79
N MET A 69 -0.92 17.12 5.95
CA MET A 69 0.37 16.92 5.27
C MET A 69 0.24 16.31 3.87
N LEU A 70 -0.95 15.84 3.49
CA LEU A 70 -1.18 15.19 2.21
C LEU A 70 -1.63 16.19 1.14
N ASN A 71 -1.13 16.03 -0.07
CA ASN A 71 -1.67 16.71 -1.23
C ASN A 71 -2.91 15.98 -1.79
N LYS A 72 -3.64 16.63 -2.71
CA LYS A 72 -4.87 16.08 -3.30
C LYS A 72 -4.65 14.76 -4.03
N ALA A 73 -3.51 14.57 -4.67
CA ALA A 73 -3.21 13.33 -5.40
C ALA A 73 -2.97 12.16 -4.44
N GLU A 74 -2.33 12.40 -3.29
CA GLU A 74 -2.10 11.41 -2.25
C GLU A 74 -3.41 11.00 -1.57
N ILE A 75 -4.28 11.96 -1.21
CA ILE A 75 -5.63 11.69 -0.69
C ILE A 75 -6.43 10.85 -1.69
N TYR A 76 -6.42 11.26 -2.96
CA TYR A 76 -7.10 10.51 -4.03
C TYR A 76 -6.56 9.07 -4.16
N TRP A 77 -5.24 8.89 -4.06
CA TRP A 77 -4.62 7.57 -4.12
C TRP A 77 -5.08 6.68 -2.95
N ILE A 78 -5.06 7.19 -1.71
CA ILE A 78 -5.50 6.46 -0.51
C ILE A 78 -6.97 6.05 -0.63
N ASN A 79 -7.84 7.00 -1.00
CA ASN A 79 -9.27 6.75 -1.17
C ASN A 79 -9.55 5.69 -2.25
N ASN A 80 -8.84 5.72 -3.37
CA ASN A 80 -8.94 4.69 -4.41
C ASN A 80 -8.39 3.34 -3.96
N TYR A 81 -7.31 3.33 -3.20
CA TYR A 81 -6.78 2.10 -2.61
C TYR A 81 -7.81 1.47 -1.66
N HIS A 82 -8.38 2.23 -0.73
CA HIS A 82 -9.43 1.77 0.17
C HIS A 82 -10.68 1.27 -0.57
N LYS A 83 -11.07 1.92 -1.66
CA LYS A 83 -12.16 1.45 -2.52
C LYS A 83 -11.85 0.08 -3.14
N LYS A 84 -10.61 -0.17 -3.55
CA LYS A 84 -10.16 -1.47 -4.07
C LYS A 84 -10.15 -2.52 -2.95
N VAL A 85 -9.64 -2.20 -1.76
CA VAL A 85 -9.66 -3.06 -0.56
C VAL A 85 -11.10 -3.52 -0.28
N ARG A 86 -12.03 -2.58 -0.18
CA ARG A 86 -13.45 -2.86 0.04
C ARG A 86 -14.01 -3.80 -1.03
N LYS A 87 -13.79 -3.49 -2.31
CA LYS A 87 -14.27 -4.31 -3.43
C LYS A 87 -13.73 -5.74 -3.38
N LYS A 88 -12.49 -5.93 -2.94
CA LYS A 88 -11.83 -7.23 -2.89
C LYS A 88 -12.28 -8.09 -1.72
N LEU A 89 -12.54 -7.49 -0.56
CA LEU A 89 -12.75 -8.22 0.70
C LEU A 89 -14.22 -8.38 1.09
N TYR A 90 -15.08 -7.43 0.73
CA TYR A 90 -16.45 -7.32 1.24
C TYR A 90 -17.27 -8.61 1.12
N SER A 91 -17.17 -9.32 0.00
CA SER A 91 -17.95 -10.56 -0.24
C SER A 91 -17.51 -11.77 0.60
N PHE A 92 -16.33 -11.71 1.18
CA PHE A 92 -15.77 -12.78 2.01
C PHE A 92 -16.03 -12.59 3.51
N MET A 93 -16.64 -11.47 3.90
CA MET A 93 -16.79 -11.04 5.27
C MET A 93 -18.22 -11.27 5.81
N ASN A 94 -18.32 -11.57 7.10
CA ASN A 94 -19.60 -11.58 7.82
C ASN A 94 -20.09 -10.13 8.08
N GLU A 95 -21.30 -9.96 8.61
CA GLU A 95 -21.93 -8.64 8.79
C GLU A 95 -21.17 -7.70 9.75
N ALA A 96 -20.54 -8.24 10.79
CA ALA A 96 -19.74 -7.43 11.72
C ALA A 96 -18.44 -6.97 11.06
N GLU A 97 -17.78 -7.85 10.33
CA GLU A 97 -16.56 -7.56 9.57
C GLU A 97 -16.82 -6.57 8.42
N LYS A 98 -17.96 -6.68 7.74
CA LYS A 98 -18.37 -5.70 6.73
C LYS A 98 -18.53 -4.30 7.31
N LYS A 99 -19.16 -4.16 8.47
CA LYS A 99 -19.30 -2.87 9.16
C LYS A 99 -17.93 -2.29 9.51
N TRP A 100 -17.03 -3.12 10.05
CA TRP A 100 -15.66 -2.73 10.33
C TRP A 100 -14.94 -2.30 9.05
N LEU A 101 -14.95 -3.11 8.00
CA LEU A 101 -14.30 -2.80 6.72
C LEU A 101 -14.78 -1.48 6.12
N LEU A 102 -16.09 -1.23 6.15
CA LEU A 102 -16.67 0.02 5.65
C LEU A 102 -16.11 1.22 6.42
N LYS A 103 -16.07 1.14 7.76
CA LYS A 103 -15.53 2.18 8.63
C LYS A 103 -14.04 2.43 8.35
N GLU A 104 -13.22 1.37 8.30
CA GLU A 104 -11.77 1.50 8.09
C GLU A 104 -11.39 1.97 6.68
N THR A 105 -12.29 1.82 5.72
CA THR A 105 -12.07 2.23 4.33
C THR A 105 -12.87 3.46 3.90
N ASP A 106 -13.51 4.17 4.83
CA ASP A 106 -14.17 5.44 4.52
C ASP A 106 -13.15 6.46 3.96
N PRO A 107 -13.56 7.33 3.02
CA PRO A 107 -12.67 8.37 2.49
C PRO A 107 -12.07 9.24 3.59
N LEU A 108 -10.84 9.73 3.30
CA LEU A 108 -10.18 10.78 4.09
C LEU A 108 -10.81 12.13 3.81
#